data_cd467ccb717b2fba6b72b7cca8761ec6
#
_entry.id   cd467ccb717b2fba6b72b7cca8761ec6
#
_cell.length_a   1.000
_cell.length_b   1.000
_cell.length_c   1.000
_cell.angle_alpha   90.00
_cell.angle_beta   90.00
_cell.angle_gamma   90.00
#
_symmetry.space_group_name_H-M   'P 1'
#
loop_
_entity.id
_entity.type
_entity.pdbx_description
1 polymer ?
#
loop_
_entity_poly.entity_id
_entity_poly.type
_entity_poly.pdbx_seq_one_letter_code
_entity_poly.pdbx_strand_id
1 'polypeptide(L)'
;MTPKIDERIASLEEKLQQLKTRQARAAARKRALLSRRTRQDDTRRKILAGAIVLAKADQGELDPKLFRAWLDQGLTRADDRTLFDLPGLPSPKRS
;
A
#
# COMPACT_ATOMS: atom_id res chain seq x y z
N MET A 1 16.05 2.74 -56.22
CA MET A 1 15.42 2.80 -54.91
C MET A 1 14.81 4.16 -54.68
N THR A 2 13.62 4.19 -54.22
CA THR A 2 12.93 5.46 -54.07
C THR A 2 12.98 5.90 -52.61
N PRO A 3 13.42 7.13 -52.33
CA PRO A 3 13.44 7.68 -50.98
C PRO A 3 12.09 7.57 -50.29
N LYS A 4 10.99 7.57 -51.04
CA LYS A 4 9.64 7.47 -50.52
C LYS A 4 9.37 6.16 -49.78
N ILE A 5 9.96 5.06 -50.21
CA ILE A 5 9.79 3.76 -49.56
C ILE A 5 10.51 3.78 -48.21
N ASP A 6 11.70 4.31 -48.16
CA ASP A 6 12.48 4.41 -46.94
C ASP A 6 11.78 5.34 -45.94
N GLU A 7 11.22 6.45 -46.42
CA GLU A 7 10.44 7.37 -45.60
C GLU A 7 9.18 6.72 -45.02
N ARG A 8 8.49 5.90 -45.82
CA ARG A 8 7.31 5.17 -45.35
C ARG A 8 7.66 4.14 -44.29
N ILE A 9 8.75 3.42 -44.50
CA ILE A 9 9.22 2.42 -43.54
C ILE A 9 9.57 3.11 -42.23
N ALA A 10 10.31 4.20 -42.27
CA ALA A 10 10.65 4.96 -41.08
C ALA A 10 9.41 5.48 -40.36
N SER A 11 8.46 5.99 -41.13
CA SER A 11 7.20 6.50 -40.56
C SER A 11 6.38 5.38 -39.88
N LEU A 12 6.30 4.21 -40.50
CA LEU A 12 5.60 3.06 -39.94
C LEU A 12 6.28 2.54 -38.68
N GLU A 13 7.63 2.50 -38.69
CA GLU A 13 8.40 2.09 -37.51
C GLU A 13 8.16 3.06 -36.34
N GLU A 14 8.12 4.35 -36.62
CA GLU A 14 7.85 5.36 -35.61
C GLU A 14 6.45 5.20 -35.04
N LYS A 15 5.45 4.99 -35.89
CA LYS A 15 4.07 4.77 -35.43
C LYS A 15 3.97 3.51 -34.59
N LEU A 16 4.63 2.44 -34.99
CA LEU A 16 4.65 1.19 -34.22
C LEU A 16 5.27 1.42 -32.86
N GLN A 17 6.37 2.15 -32.80
CA GLN A 17 7.02 2.46 -31.53
C GLN A 17 6.12 3.29 -30.63
N GLN A 18 5.42 4.27 -31.20
CA GLN A 18 4.48 5.10 -30.46
C GLN A 18 3.33 4.27 -29.89
N LEU A 19 2.80 3.33 -30.67
CA LEU A 19 1.73 2.44 -30.21
C LEU A 19 2.20 1.53 -29.09
N LYS A 20 3.39 0.96 -29.20
CA LYS A 20 3.98 0.13 -28.15
C LYS A 20 4.15 0.92 -26.86
N THR A 21 4.66 2.14 -26.96
CA THR A 21 4.85 3.02 -25.81
C THR A 21 3.51 3.35 -25.16
N ARG A 22 2.50 3.63 -25.98
CA ARG A 22 1.16 3.96 -25.49
C ARG A 22 0.53 2.77 -24.76
N GLN A 23 0.67 1.57 -25.31
CA GLN A 23 0.18 0.35 -24.68
C GLN A 23 0.89 0.09 -23.35
N ALA A 24 2.20 0.27 -23.31
CA ALA A 24 2.98 0.06 -22.09
C ALA A 24 2.56 1.04 -21.00
N ARG A 25 2.33 2.30 -21.37
CA ARG A 25 1.87 3.31 -20.40
C ARG A 25 0.47 3.00 -19.88
N ALA A 26 -0.44 2.57 -20.76
CA ALA A 26 -1.80 2.20 -20.37
C ALA A 26 -1.77 1.01 -19.40
N ALA A 27 -0.98 0.00 -19.69
CA ALA A 27 -0.83 -1.16 -18.83
C ALA A 27 -0.23 -0.77 -17.47
N ALA A 28 0.77 0.11 -17.48
CA ALA A 28 1.38 0.60 -16.24
C ALA A 28 0.37 1.37 -15.37
N ARG A 29 -0.44 2.24 -16.00
CA ARG A 29 -1.48 2.96 -15.27
C ARG A 29 -2.51 2.01 -14.67
N LYS A 30 -2.92 1.00 -15.43
CA LYS A 30 -3.88 0.02 -14.95
C LYS A 30 -3.34 -0.75 -13.74
N ARG A 31 -2.09 -1.19 -13.81
CA ARG A 31 -1.44 -1.88 -12.68
C ARG A 31 -1.35 -0.98 -11.46
N ALA A 32 -1.01 0.30 -11.66
CA ALA A 32 -0.93 1.26 -10.57
C ALA A 32 -2.28 1.47 -9.90
N LEU A 33 -3.36 1.56 -10.68
CA LEU A 33 -4.71 1.71 -10.14
C LEU A 33 -5.14 0.48 -9.35
N LEU A 34 -4.87 -0.71 -9.87
CA LEU A 34 -5.21 -1.95 -9.17
C LEU A 34 -4.42 -2.09 -7.87
N SER A 35 -3.14 -1.77 -7.90
CA SER A 35 -2.29 -1.79 -6.71
C SER A 35 -2.79 -0.82 -5.64
N ARG A 36 -3.16 0.40 -6.07
CA ARG A 36 -3.70 1.41 -5.15
C ARG A 36 -5.00 0.94 -4.52
N ARG A 37 -5.90 0.36 -5.33
CA ARG A 37 -7.18 -0.16 -4.84
C ARG A 37 -6.97 -1.28 -3.82
N THR A 38 -6.05 -2.20 -4.11
CA THR A 38 -5.72 -3.29 -3.20
C THR A 38 -5.22 -2.75 -1.86
N ARG A 39 -4.33 -1.76 -1.90
CA ARG A 39 -3.80 -1.14 -0.67
C ARG A 39 -4.90 -0.42 0.11
N GLN A 40 -5.81 0.26 -0.58
CA GLN A 40 -6.94 0.92 0.07
C GLN A 40 -7.86 -0.09 0.75
N ASP A 41 -8.15 -1.20 0.08
CA ASP A 41 -8.98 -2.27 0.63
C ASP A 41 -8.31 -2.91 1.84
N ASP A 42 -7.02 -3.16 1.78
CA ASP A 42 -6.27 -3.71 2.91
C ASP A 42 -6.29 -2.77 4.11
N THR A 43 -6.08 -1.48 3.86
CA THR A 43 -6.16 -0.46 4.91
C THR A 43 -7.55 -0.43 5.52
N ARG A 44 -8.58 -0.46 4.70
CA ARG A 44 -9.96 -0.46 5.16
C ARG A 44 -10.28 -1.68 6.01
N ARG A 45 -9.82 -2.86 5.59
CA ARG A 45 -9.98 -4.10 6.38
C ARG A 45 -9.36 -3.96 7.75
N LYS A 46 -8.16 -3.41 7.83
CA LYS A 46 -7.46 -3.21 9.10
C LYS A 46 -8.23 -2.24 9.99
N ILE A 47 -8.72 -1.15 9.43
CA ILE A 47 -9.49 -0.16 10.17
C ILE A 47 -10.78 -0.79 10.72
N LEU A 48 -11.51 -1.51 9.88
CA LEU A 48 -12.77 -2.13 10.27
C LEU A 48 -12.55 -3.22 11.34
N ALA A 49 -11.56 -4.07 11.13
CA ALA A 49 -11.24 -5.11 12.10
C ALA A 49 -10.78 -4.51 13.42
N GLY A 50 -9.94 -3.47 13.36
CA GLY A 50 -9.49 -2.76 14.56
C GLY A 50 -10.63 -2.12 15.32
N ALA A 51 -11.60 -1.50 14.63
CA ALA A 51 -12.75 -0.89 15.25
C ALA A 51 -13.61 -1.94 15.98
N ILE A 52 -13.80 -3.11 15.39
CA ILE A 52 -14.56 -4.20 16.01
C ILE A 52 -13.83 -4.71 17.24
N VAL A 53 -12.52 -4.91 17.16
CA VAL A 53 -11.72 -5.37 18.29
C VAL A 53 -11.76 -4.35 19.43
N LEU A 54 -11.64 -3.07 19.12
CA LEU A 54 -11.74 -2.01 20.13
C LEU A 54 -13.11 -2.01 20.81
N ALA A 55 -14.18 -2.16 20.04
CA ALA A 55 -15.53 -2.21 20.58
C ALA A 55 -15.70 -3.41 21.52
N LYS A 56 -15.15 -4.55 21.16
CA LYS A 56 -15.19 -5.75 22.01
C LYS A 56 -14.41 -5.54 23.31
N ALA A 57 -13.26 -4.90 23.22
CA ALA A 57 -12.46 -4.57 24.39
C ALA A 57 -13.19 -3.62 25.32
N ASP A 58 -13.83 -2.58 24.77
CA ASP A 58 -14.59 -1.59 25.54
C ASP A 58 -15.81 -2.20 26.21
N GLN A 59 -16.44 -3.21 25.59
CA GLN A 59 -17.59 -3.91 26.14
C GLN A 59 -17.21 -4.96 27.18
N GLY A 60 -15.93 -5.17 27.39
CA GLY A 60 -15.44 -6.17 28.31
C GLY A 60 -15.49 -7.60 27.79
N GLU A 61 -15.75 -7.79 26.50
CA GLU A 61 -15.78 -9.12 25.88
C GLU A 61 -14.41 -9.66 25.55
N LEU A 62 -13.42 -8.78 25.56
CA LEU A 62 -12.03 -9.16 25.33
C LEU A 62 -11.24 -8.87 26.60
N ASP A 63 -10.43 -9.82 27.04
CA ASP A 63 -9.59 -9.65 28.23
C ASP A 63 -8.69 -8.41 28.06
N PRO A 64 -8.82 -7.41 28.95
CA PRO A 64 -8.03 -6.19 28.82
C PRO A 64 -6.51 -6.45 28.85
N LYS A 65 -6.09 -7.41 29.64
CA LYS A 65 -4.65 -7.75 29.74
C LYS A 65 -4.14 -8.35 28.43
N LEU A 66 -4.94 -9.21 27.83
CA LEU A 66 -4.60 -9.85 26.57
C LEU A 66 -4.54 -8.81 25.44
N PHE A 67 -5.53 -7.94 25.39
CA PHE A 67 -5.60 -6.89 24.37
C PHE A 67 -4.39 -5.94 24.51
N ARG A 68 -4.08 -5.54 25.74
CA ARG A 68 -2.92 -4.69 26.00
C ARG A 68 -1.61 -5.36 25.60
N ALA A 69 -1.49 -6.66 25.86
CA ALA A 69 -0.30 -7.43 25.45
C ALA A 69 -0.17 -7.45 23.93
N TRP A 70 -1.26 -7.64 23.22
CA TRP A 70 -1.25 -7.61 21.76
C TRP A 70 -0.81 -6.25 21.23
N LEU A 71 -1.34 -5.17 21.79
CA LEU A 71 -0.95 -3.82 21.41
C LEU A 71 0.53 -3.56 21.70
N ASP A 72 0.99 -3.99 22.86
CA ASP A 72 2.38 -3.80 23.27
C ASP A 72 3.34 -4.50 22.34
N GLN A 73 2.99 -5.71 21.88
CA GLN A 73 3.81 -6.46 20.95
C GLN A 73 3.73 -5.93 19.52
N GLY A 74 2.58 -5.41 19.13
CA GLY A 74 2.33 -5.02 17.75
C GLY A 74 2.68 -3.58 17.43
N LEU A 75 2.63 -2.70 18.41
CA LEU A 75 2.87 -1.28 18.19
C LEU A 75 4.32 -0.93 18.44
N THR A 76 4.97 -0.45 17.41
CA THR A 76 6.41 -0.11 17.48
C THR A 76 6.67 1.38 17.41
N ARG A 77 5.71 2.16 16.89
CA ARG A 77 5.87 3.61 16.76
C ARG A 77 5.44 4.29 18.04
N ALA A 78 6.23 5.28 18.45
CA ALA A 78 5.97 6.03 19.68
C ALA A 78 4.58 6.69 19.67
N ASP A 79 4.20 7.28 18.55
CA ASP A 79 2.91 7.95 18.40
C ASP A 79 1.76 7.00 18.60
N ASP A 80 1.86 5.80 18.02
CA ASP A 80 0.82 4.79 18.10
C ASP A 80 0.69 4.26 19.52
N ARG A 81 1.83 4.05 20.19
CA ARG A 81 1.85 3.57 21.57
C ARG A 81 1.23 4.58 22.53
N THR A 82 1.47 5.85 22.29
CA THR A 82 0.90 6.92 23.11
C THR A 82 -0.62 6.93 23.06
N LEU A 83 -1.22 6.60 21.90
CA LEU A 83 -2.68 6.55 21.76
C LEU A 83 -3.34 5.52 22.69
N PHE A 84 -2.59 4.51 23.11
CA PHE A 84 -3.09 3.46 24.00
C PHE A 84 -2.45 3.51 25.38
N ASP A 85 -1.80 4.61 25.71
CA ASP A 85 -1.11 4.80 27.00
C ASP A 85 -0.07 3.71 27.28
N LEU A 86 0.57 3.23 26.22
CA LEU A 86 1.65 2.26 26.35
C LEU A 86 2.98 2.97 26.56
N PRO A 87 3.89 2.40 27.39
CA PRO A 87 5.21 2.98 27.56
C PRO A 87 5.97 2.95 26.24
N GLY A 88 6.81 3.94 26.03
CA GLY A 88 7.65 3.96 24.85
C GLY A 88 8.61 2.78 24.85
N LEU A 89 8.92 2.28 23.67
CA LEU A 89 9.91 1.22 23.55
C LEU A 89 11.29 1.79 23.86
N PRO A 90 12.17 1.00 24.52
CA PRO A 90 13.53 1.44 24.71
C PRO A 90 14.16 1.72 23.36
N SER A 91 14.91 2.82 23.29
CA SER A 91 15.62 3.15 22.07
C SER A 91 16.49 1.98 21.66
N PRO A 92 16.48 1.62 20.36
CA PRO A 92 17.39 0.58 19.93
C PRO A 92 18.80 0.98 20.29
N LYS A 93 19.46 0.12 21.01
CA LYS A 93 20.82 0.40 21.41
C LYS A 93 21.66 0.50 20.17
N ARG A 94 22.19 1.64 19.98
CA ARG A 94 23.24 1.75 19.01
C ARG A 94 24.47 1.16 19.61
N SER A 95 24.70 0.03 19.15
CA SER A 95 25.96 -0.58 19.49
C SER A 95 27.01 -0.08 18.54
#